data_848dd36f49b2b5a260d5bd25ca0a42cd
#
_entry.id   848dd36f49b2b5a260d5bd25ca0a42cd
#
_cell.length_a   1.000
_cell.length_b   1.000
_cell.length_c   1.000
_cell.angle_alpha   90.00
_cell.angle_beta   90.00
_cell.angle_gamma   90.00
#
_symmetry.space_group_name_H-M   'P 1'
#
loop_
_entity.id
_entity.type
_entity.pdbx_description
1 polymer ?
#
loop_
_entity_poly.entity_id
_entity_poly.type
_entity_poly.pdbx_seq_one_letter_code
_entity_poly.pdbx_strand_id
1 'polypeptide(L)'
;MIKFTLQWAVLLGMVMLNTLESKAQNSNYMYRIAKIKVDSSQLENYKLALQEQMNTAIQLEPGVLSYTVVADKKDPSAITIFEVYANQEAYQSHITTPHFKKYKETVKNMVTSLELIDTDLLARVHQKEY
;
A
#
# COMPACT_ATOMS: atom_id res chain seq x y z
N MET A 1 36.05 -7.26 69.32
CA MET A 1 35.42 -8.16 68.35
C MET A 1 34.58 -7.35 67.41
N ILE A 2 35.05 -7.17 66.20
CA ILE A 2 34.33 -6.44 65.17
C ILE A 2 33.57 -7.48 64.35
N LYS A 3 32.23 -7.47 64.42
CA LYS A 3 31.37 -8.31 63.58
C LYS A 3 31.19 -7.66 62.23
N PHE A 4 31.85 -8.21 61.20
CA PHE A 4 31.54 -7.84 59.81
C PHE A 4 30.26 -8.55 59.42
N THR A 5 29.16 -7.79 59.30
CA THR A 5 27.94 -8.25 58.63
C THR A 5 28.14 -8.05 57.14
N LEU A 6 28.36 -9.15 56.45
CA LEU A 6 28.45 -9.17 54.98
C LEU A 6 27.06 -8.95 54.43
N GLN A 7 26.80 -7.72 53.99
CA GLN A 7 25.55 -7.38 53.36
C GLN A 7 25.65 -7.80 51.88
N TRP A 8 25.03 -8.91 51.57
CA TRP A 8 24.85 -9.34 50.20
C TRP A 8 23.88 -8.39 49.50
N ALA A 9 24.42 -7.44 48.71
CA ALA A 9 23.62 -6.67 47.78
C ALA A 9 23.26 -7.59 46.62
N VAL A 10 22.04 -8.10 46.66
CA VAL A 10 21.43 -8.75 45.50
C VAL A 10 21.15 -7.67 44.48
N LEU A 11 22.06 -7.53 43.52
CA LEU A 11 21.77 -6.79 42.31
C LEU A 11 20.72 -7.57 41.51
N LEU A 12 19.45 -7.21 41.72
CA LEU A 12 18.38 -7.65 40.85
C LEU A 12 18.59 -6.93 39.51
N GLY A 13 19.28 -7.60 38.60
CA GLY A 13 19.38 -7.19 37.21
C GLY A 13 17.98 -7.20 36.62
N MET A 14 17.37 -6.01 36.53
CA MET A 14 16.12 -5.80 35.84
C MET A 14 16.46 -5.97 34.34
N VAL A 15 16.34 -7.21 33.86
CA VAL A 15 16.31 -7.48 32.43
C VAL A 15 15.06 -6.81 31.90
N MET A 16 15.21 -5.60 31.36
CA MET A 16 14.20 -5.01 30.51
C MET A 16 14.06 -5.93 29.29
N LEU A 17 13.12 -6.88 29.36
CA LEU A 17 12.59 -7.49 28.16
C LEU A 17 11.92 -6.35 27.38
N ASN A 18 12.66 -5.80 26.43
CA ASN A 18 12.04 -5.10 25.32
C ASN A 18 11.25 -6.17 24.57
N THR A 19 10.00 -6.36 24.97
CA THR A 19 9.01 -6.97 24.12
C THR A 19 8.89 -6.03 22.93
N LEU A 20 9.55 -6.38 21.83
CA LEU A 20 9.15 -5.91 20.52
C LEU A 20 7.71 -6.37 20.38
N GLU A 21 6.77 -5.53 20.80
CA GLU A 21 5.41 -5.63 20.35
C GLU A 21 5.47 -5.50 18.82
N SER A 22 5.55 -6.63 18.17
CA SER A 22 5.11 -6.76 16.80
C SER A 22 3.67 -6.29 16.85
N LYS A 23 3.43 -5.00 16.53
CA LYS A 23 2.09 -4.52 16.24
C LYS A 23 1.60 -5.46 15.15
N ALA A 24 0.71 -6.39 15.53
CA ALA A 24 -0.06 -7.17 14.59
C ALA A 24 -0.59 -6.15 13.57
N GLN A 25 -0.11 -6.21 12.35
CA GLN A 25 -0.55 -5.30 11.30
C GLN A 25 -2.06 -5.43 11.26
N ASN A 26 -2.75 -4.31 11.48
CA ASN A 26 -4.19 -4.26 11.52
C ASN A 26 -4.68 -4.92 10.22
N SER A 27 -5.31 -6.08 10.31
CA SER A 27 -5.68 -6.96 9.20
C SER A 27 -6.81 -6.39 8.32
N ASN A 28 -7.14 -5.10 8.49
CA ASN A 28 -8.25 -4.44 7.79
C ASN A 28 -7.85 -3.76 6.48
N TYR A 29 -6.57 -3.81 6.09
CA TYR A 29 -6.17 -3.23 4.82
C TYR A 29 -6.83 -3.96 3.66
N MET A 30 -7.34 -3.18 2.72
CA MET A 30 -7.87 -3.70 1.48
C MET A 30 -6.78 -3.72 0.42
N TYR A 31 -6.56 -4.90 -0.16
CA TYR A 31 -5.60 -5.12 -1.24
C TYR A 31 -6.36 -5.43 -2.52
N ARG A 32 -6.07 -4.70 -3.58
CA ARG A 32 -6.71 -4.90 -4.87
C ARG A 32 -5.69 -4.93 -6.00
N ILE A 33 -5.96 -5.73 -7.00
CA ILE A 33 -5.24 -5.73 -8.27
C ILE A 33 -6.19 -5.24 -9.36
N ALA A 34 -5.76 -4.23 -10.12
CA ALA A 34 -6.43 -3.83 -11.35
C ALA A 34 -5.58 -4.29 -12.53
N LYS A 35 -6.14 -5.08 -13.43
CA LYS A 35 -5.55 -5.44 -14.71
C LYS A 35 -6.22 -4.64 -15.81
N ILE A 36 -5.42 -3.85 -16.51
CA ILE A 36 -5.92 -2.87 -17.46
C ILE A 36 -5.24 -3.10 -18.81
N LYS A 37 -6.04 -3.18 -19.86
CA LYS A 37 -5.56 -3.14 -21.23
C LYS A 37 -5.91 -1.78 -21.81
N VAL A 38 -4.92 -1.12 -22.40
CA VAL A 38 -5.05 0.20 -23.00
C VAL A 38 -4.86 0.10 -24.50
N ASP A 39 -5.59 0.90 -25.25
CA ASP A 39 -5.29 1.12 -26.67
C ASP A 39 -3.84 1.64 -26.79
N SER A 40 -2.99 0.93 -27.51
CA SER A 40 -1.57 1.24 -27.61
C SER A 40 -1.30 2.62 -28.21
N SER A 41 -2.20 3.12 -29.05
CA SER A 41 -2.12 4.51 -29.59
C SER A 41 -2.37 5.59 -28.54
N GLN A 42 -2.99 5.24 -27.41
CA GLN A 42 -3.35 6.14 -26.32
C GLN A 42 -2.48 5.92 -25.07
N LEU A 43 -1.49 5.04 -25.14
CA LEU A 43 -0.76 4.59 -23.96
C LEU A 43 -0.10 5.73 -23.17
N GLU A 44 0.53 6.68 -23.86
CA GLU A 44 1.21 7.80 -23.18
C GLU A 44 0.20 8.74 -22.51
N ASN A 45 -0.91 9.04 -23.15
CA ASN A 45 -1.99 9.84 -22.56
C ASN A 45 -2.61 9.14 -21.35
N TYR A 46 -2.79 7.82 -21.43
CA TYR A 46 -3.26 7.01 -20.31
C TYR A 46 -2.32 7.09 -19.11
N LYS A 47 -1.02 6.92 -19.33
CA LYS A 47 -0.01 6.99 -18.27
C LYS A 47 -0.04 8.34 -17.55
N LEU A 48 -0.16 9.45 -18.30
CA LEU A 48 -0.25 10.79 -17.71
C LEU A 48 -1.49 10.95 -16.83
N ALA A 49 -2.65 10.51 -17.32
CA ALA A 49 -3.90 10.59 -16.57
C ALA A 49 -3.85 9.72 -15.29
N LEU A 50 -3.29 8.52 -15.39
CA LEU A 50 -3.12 7.61 -14.25
C LEU A 50 -2.17 8.22 -13.20
N GLN A 51 -1.03 8.74 -13.62
CA GLN A 51 -0.05 9.35 -12.71
C GLN A 51 -0.62 10.57 -11.97
N GLU A 52 -1.35 11.43 -12.67
CA GLU A 52 -2.03 12.58 -12.05
C GLU A 52 -3.00 12.12 -10.96
N GLN A 53 -3.86 11.15 -11.28
CA GLN A 53 -4.84 10.62 -10.34
C GLN A 53 -4.18 9.99 -9.11
N MET A 54 -3.17 9.15 -9.31
CA MET A 54 -2.47 8.47 -8.21
C MET A 54 -1.76 9.46 -7.29
N ASN A 55 -1.05 10.44 -7.83
CA ASN A 55 -0.37 11.46 -7.04
C ASN A 55 -1.36 12.30 -6.24
N THR A 56 -2.48 12.68 -6.85
CA THR A 56 -3.53 13.45 -6.16
C THR A 56 -4.16 12.64 -5.04
N ALA A 57 -4.47 11.38 -5.28
CA ALA A 57 -5.05 10.49 -4.28
C ALA A 57 -4.12 10.31 -3.06
N ILE A 58 -2.85 10.04 -3.28
CA ILE A 58 -1.86 9.90 -2.19
C ILE A 58 -1.71 11.20 -1.39
N GLN A 59 -1.77 12.36 -2.04
CA GLN A 59 -1.65 13.65 -1.35
C GLN A 59 -2.90 14.03 -0.53
N LEU A 60 -4.09 13.72 -1.03
CA LEU A 60 -5.34 14.22 -0.47
C LEU A 60 -6.12 13.18 0.36
N GLU A 61 -5.87 11.90 0.17
CA GLU A 61 -6.65 10.81 0.76
C GLU A 61 -5.81 9.99 1.74
N PRO A 62 -5.92 10.22 3.06
CA PRO A 62 -5.16 9.44 4.05
C PRO A 62 -5.42 7.94 3.99
N GLY A 63 -6.58 7.54 3.51
CA GLY A 63 -6.96 6.13 3.37
C GLY A 63 -6.43 5.44 2.11
N VAL A 64 -5.81 6.16 1.19
CA VAL A 64 -5.09 5.60 0.04
C VAL A 64 -3.64 5.43 0.44
N LEU A 65 -3.21 4.18 0.67
CA LEU A 65 -1.91 3.90 1.27
C LEU A 65 -0.80 3.70 0.25
N SER A 66 -1.11 3.04 -0.87
CA SER A 66 -0.07 2.69 -1.84
C SER A 66 -0.67 2.35 -3.20
N TYR A 67 0.05 2.79 -4.25
CA TYR A 67 -0.08 2.29 -5.60
C TYR A 67 1.26 1.81 -6.12
N THR A 68 1.26 0.65 -6.76
CA THR A 68 2.40 0.16 -7.52
C THR A 68 1.91 -0.24 -8.91
N VAL A 69 2.47 0.38 -9.93
CA VAL A 69 2.06 0.17 -11.32
C VAL A 69 3.18 -0.48 -12.10
N VAL A 70 2.86 -1.56 -12.78
CA VAL A 70 3.79 -2.26 -13.67
C VAL A 70 3.14 -2.48 -15.03
N ALA A 71 3.96 -2.54 -16.06
CA ALA A 71 3.53 -2.90 -17.41
C ALA A 71 4.27 -4.16 -17.86
N ASP A 72 3.63 -4.98 -18.66
CA ASP A 72 4.27 -6.15 -19.27
C ASP A 72 5.36 -5.67 -20.26
N LYS A 73 6.56 -6.26 -20.17
CA LYS A 73 7.67 -5.90 -21.06
C LYS A 73 7.42 -6.24 -22.52
N LYS A 74 6.66 -7.30 -22.77
CA LYS A 74 6.33 -7.76 -24.14
C LYS A 74 5.11 -7.05 -24.70
N ASP A 75 4.23 -6.55 -23.82
CA ASP A 75 3.03 -5.81 -24.19
C ASP A 75 2.84 -4.61 -23.24
N PRO A 76 3.49 -3.48 -23.51
CA PRO A 76 3.43 -2.31 -22.64
C PRO A 76 2.04 -1.72 -22.40
N SER A 77 1.04 -2.10 -23.24
CA SER A 77 -0.35 -1.70 -23.07
C SER A 77 -1.11 -2.55 -22.04
N ALA A 78 -0.52 -3.65 -21.58
CA ALA A 78 -1.03 -4.47 -20.47
C ALA A 78 -0.44 -3.97 -19.15
N ILE A 79 -1.26 -3.31 -18.34
CA ILE A 79 -0.87 -2.63 -17.11
C ILE A 79 -1.52 -3.34 -15.92
N THR A 80 -0.75 -3.52 -14.87
CA THR A 80 -1.24 -4.04 -13.58
C THR A 80 -0.97 -3.00 -12.49
N ILE A 81 -1.99 -2.71 -11.69
CA ILE A 81 -1.90 -1.81 -10.56
C ILE A 81 -2.16 -2.62 -9.29
N PHE A 82 -1.22 -2.56 -8.34
CA PHE A 82 -1.42 -3.03 -6.98
C PHE A 82 -1.86 -1.84 -6.13
N GLU A 83 -3.01 -1.97 -5.49
CA GLU A 83 -3.63 -0.92 -4.71
C GLU A 83 -3.78 -1.36 -3.26
N VAL A 84 -3.46 -0.47 -2.32
CA VAL A 84 -3.65 -0.70 -0.89
C VAL A 84 -4.42 0.47 -0.29
N TYR A 85 -5.53 0.15 0.35
CA TYR A 85 -6.38 1.09 1.07
C TYR A 85 -6.40 0.74 2.56
N ALA A 86 -6.62 1.73 3.42
CA ALA A 86 -6.70 1.54 4.86
C ALA A 86 -7.82 0.57 5.26
N ASN A 87 -8.92 0.53 4.50
CA ASN A 87 -10.08 -0.33 4.68
C ASN A 87 -11.01 -0.21 3.45
N GLN A 88 -12.11 -0.95 3.48
CA GLN A 88 -13.14 -0.90 2.42
C GLN A 88 -13.77 0.49 2.31
N GLU A 89 -14.00 1.19 3.42
CA GLU A 89 -14.60 2.53 3.44
C GLU A 89 -13.70 3.56 2.75
N ALA A 90 -12.38 3.46 2.93
CA ALA A 90 -11.41 4.31 2.23
C ALA A 90 -11.49 4.12 0.70
N TYR A 91 -11.64 2.89 0.24
CA TYR A 91 -11.87 2.62 -1.18
C TYR A 91 -13.20 3.21 -1.67
N GLN A 92 -14.29 2.99 -0.92
CA GLN A 92 -15.60 3.55 -1.29
C GLN A 92 -15.56 5.08 -1.36
N SER A 93 -14.85 5.73 -0.45
CA SER A 93 -14.61 7.17 -0.49
C SER A 93 -13.79 7.58 -1.72
N HIS A 94 -12.71 6.85 -2.01
CA HIS A 94 -11.81 7.12 -3.14
C HIS A 94 -12.53 7.22 -4.47
N ILE A 95 -13.40 6.28 -4.78
CA ILE A 95 -14.12 6.23 -6.06
C ILE A 95 -15.16 7.34 -6.24
N THR A 96 -15.46 8.09 -5.19
CA THR A 96 -16.36 9.25 -5.24
C THR A 96 -15.63 10.59 -5.38
N THR A 97 -14.31 10.60 -5.32
CA THR A 97 -13.51 11.83 -5.38
C THR A 97 -13.54 12.48 -6.76
N PRO A 98 -13.38 13.81 -6.83
CA PRO A 98 -13.33 14.52 -8.12
C PRO A 98 -12.18 14.04 -9.01
N HIS A 99 -10.99 13.78 -8.45
CA HIS A 99 -9.83 13.32 -9.22
C HIS A 99 -10.00 11.89 -9.76
N PHE A 100 -10.65 10.99 -9.01
CA PHE A 100 -10.97 9.67 -9.54
C PHE A 100 -11.99 9.74 -10.68
N LYS A 101 -13.05 10.53 -10.50
CA LYS A 101 -14.07 10.75 -11.55
C LYS A 101 -13.47 11.38 -12.80
N LYS A 102 -12.60 12.38 -12.64
CA LYS A 102 -11.86 12.98 -13.75
C LYS A 102 -11.04 11.94 -14.51
N TYR A 103 -10.29 11.10 -13.78
CA TYR A 103 -9.52 10.01 -14.36
C TYR A 103 -10.41 9.05 -15.15
N LYS A 104 -11.48 8.56 -14.56
CA LYS A 104 -12.41 7.64 -15.23
C LYS A 104 -13.00 8.22 -16.51
N GLU A 105 -13.37 9.47 -16.50
CA GLU A 105 -13.89 10.16 -17.68
C GLU A 105 -12.81 10.34 -18.76
N THR A 106 -11.61 10.73 -18.35
CA THR A 106 -10.49 10.95 -19.29
C THR A 106 -10.09 9.67 -20.01
N VAL A 107 -10.06 8.54 -19.32
CA VAL A 107 -9.51 7.28 -19.87
C VAL A 107 -10.57 6.35 -20.46
N LYS A 108 -11.85 6.68 -20.36
CA LYS A 108 -12.95 5.77 -20.77
C LYS A 108 -12.84 5.23 -22.18
N ASN A 109 -12.29 6.03 -23.11
CA ASN A 109 -12.07 5.64 -24.51
C ASN A 109 -10.64 5.17 -24.80
N MET A 110 -9.79 5.09 -23.78
CA MET A 110 -8.42 4.59 -23.87
C MET A 110 -8.32 3.16 -23.37
N VAL A 111 -9.13 2.79 -22.38
CA VAL A 111 -9.14 1.47 -21.76
C VAL A 111 -10.01 0.53 -22.60
N THR A 112 -9.44 -0.58 -23.05
CA THR A 112 -10.15 -1.62 -23.81
C THR A 112 -10.60 -2.78 -22.94
N SER A 113 -9.98 -2.98 -21.77
CA SER A 113 -10.34 -4.01 -20.81
C SER A 113 -9.93 -3.61 -19.40
N LEU A 114 -10.76 -3.93 -18.42
CA LEU A 114 -10.51 -3.72 -17.00
C LEU A 114 -11.00 -4.93 -16.21
N GLU A 115 -10.13 -5.50 -15.38
CA GLU A 115 -10.45 -6.54 -14.41
C GLU A 115 -9.99 -6.07 -13.04
N LEU A 116 -10.90 -6.06 -12.06
CA LEU A 116 -10.60 -5.77 -10.65
C LEU A 116 -10.63 -7.07 -9.86
N ILE A 117 -9.56 -7.34 -9.12
CA ILE A 117 -9.39 -8.57 -8.34
C ILE A 117 -9.20 -8.17 -6.88
N ASP A 118 -10.14 -8.55 -6.02
CA ASP A 118 -9.99 -8.45 -4.58
C ASP A 118 -9.05 -9.56 -4.11
N THR A 119 -8.11 -9.21 -3.25
CA THR A 119 -7.05 -10.13 -2.82
C THR A 119 -6.84 -10.05 -1.32
N ASP A 120 -6.35 -11.15 -0.75
CA ASP A 120 -5.86 -11.21 0.62
C ASP A 120 -4.34 -11.19 0.63
N LEU A 121 -3.76 -10.41 1.53
CA LEU A 121 -2.31 -10.42 1.73
C LEU A 121 -1.91 -11.71 2.44
N LEU A 122 -1.16 -12.57 1.78
CA LEU A 122 -0.65 -13.80 2.36
C LEU A 122 0.69 -13.58 3.08
N ALA A 123 1.56 -12.77 2.51
CA ALA A 123 2.86 -12.47 3.09
C ALA A 123 3.47 -11.22 2.46
N ARG A 124 4.25 -10.48 3.25
CA ARG A 124 5.11 -9.40 2.78
C ARG A 124 6.47 -9.56 3.43
N VAL A 125 7.48 -9.75 2.61
CA VAL A 125 8.87 -9.81 3.05
C VAL A 125 9.67 -8.81 2.23
N HIS A 126 10.45 -7.98 2.88
CA HIS A 126 11.35 -7.02 2.23
C HIS A 126 12.67 -6.96 3.00
N GLN A 127 13.73 -6.67 2.32
CA GLN A 127 15.00 -6.36 2.99
C GLN A 127 14.87 -5.00 3.68
N LYS A 128 15.61 -4.83 4.78
CA LYS A 128 15.80 -3.50 5.35
C LYS A 128 16.35 -2.60 4.25
N GLU A 129 15.79 -1.39 4.18
CA GLU A 129 16.02 -0.41 3.11
C GLU A 129 17.45 -0.40 2.58
N TYR A 130 17.56 -0.45 1.26
CA TYR A 130 18.80 -0.24 0.50
C TYR A 130 18.89 1.23 0.09
#